data_7dbb41da192f4e6e6d16b856bb713c8c
#
_entry.id   7dbb41da192f4e6e6d16b856bb713c8c
#
_cell.length_a   1.000
_cell.length_b   1.000
_cell.length_c   1.000
_cell.angle_alpha   90.00
_cell.angle_beta   90.00
_cell.angle_gamma   90.00
#
_symmetry.space_group_name_H-M   'P 1'
#
loop_
_entity.id
_entity.type
_entity.pdbx_description
1 polymer ?
#
loop_
_entity_poly.entity_id
_entity_poly.type
_entity_poly.pdbx_seq_one_letter_code
_entity_poly.pdbx_strand_id
1 'polypeptide(L)'
;MVAFDGPEKADVSDLSVRARVEAFYKGTLEVSKFAGSVMIPLLRGQIGLKDKEKAIVGTYFRMYLWIRSMAAMSSTSHFQAAAAAARSLFELLLDMEILAGDKTGQWVERFHVFPEVEKFRVAKNLVSFCDSHPNIEMRNISHRRAFIKKPGRRQRIYQSIVKHWGVTKKGRPKRPEHWTGEKVQKRAHDLGPKYEKLYVRVYPLLSWYIHSGSTGYVDFKLEGLEACFGVCHSVAQEVFLEATLICAHEMKISKVVESLPKIIDDLRHIPAKVLTEKQIRILKKAQLRSSTD
;
A
#
# COMPACT_ATOMS: atom_id res chain seq x y z
N MET A 1 -21.61 -0.28 4.34
CA MET A 1 -21.18 0.36 5.60
C MET A 1 -20.24 -0.61 6.29
N VAL A 2 -18.95 -0.31 6.38
CA VAL A 2 -17.93 -1.20 6.93
C VAL A 2 -17.84 -0.89 8.43
N ALA A 3 -18.41 -1.75 9.28
CA ALA A 3 -18.18 -1.67 10.71
C ALA A 3 -16.79 -2.24 11.02
N PHE A 4 -15.95 -1.45 11.64
CA PHE A 4 -14.71 -1.92 12.24
C PHE A 4 -15.08 -2.50 13.62
N ASP A 5 -14.78 -3.79 13.85
CA ASP A 5 -14.85 -4.40 15.16
C ASP A 5 -13.58 -4.03 15.94
N GLY A 6 -13.62 -2.88 16.59
CA GLY A 6 -12.61 -2.43 17.57
C GLY A 6 -13.27 -2.26 18.94
N PRO A 7 -12.48 -2.14 20.03
CA PRO A 7 -13.01 -2.10 21.39
C PRO A 7 -13.95 -0.93 21.60
N GLU A 8 -14.95 -1.16 22.42
CA GLU A 8 -16.11 -0.33 22.80
C GLU A 8 -16.30 0.99 22.04
N LYS A 9 -17.26 0.93 21.17
CA LYS A 9 -17.60 1.92 20.15
C LYS A 9 -18.27 3.12 20.81
N ALA A 10 -17.66 4.28 20.74
CA ALA A 10 -18.48 5.48 20.63
C ALA A 10 -19.38 5.25 19.39
N ASP A 11 -20.70 5.30 19.57
CA ASP A 11 -21.65 5.10 18.48
C ASP A 11 -21.43 6.17 17.40
N VAL A 12 -20.82 5.75 16.30
CA VAL A 12 -20.38 6.63 15.21
C VAL A 12 -21.52 6.79 14.19
N SER A 13 -22.66 6.09 14.39
CA SER A 13 -23.77 6.04 13.46
C SER A 13 -24.46 7.40 13.24
N ASP A 14 -24.42 8.28 14.24
CA ASP A 14 -25.10 9.59 14.22
C ASP A 14 -24.26 10.73 13.66
N LEU A 15 -23.00 10.47 13.28
CA LEU A 15 -22.15 11.51 12.71
C LEU A 15 -22.34 11.63 11.20
N SER A 16 -22.37 12.86 10.71
CA SER A 16 -22.37 13.12 9.28
C SER A 16 -21.16 12.43 8.61
N VAL A 17 -21.36 11.90 7.40
CA VAL A 17 -20.29 11.26 6.60
C VAL A 17 -19.04 12.15 6.54
N ARG A 18 -19.22 13.47 6.35
CA ARG A 18 -18.14 14.45 6.31
C ARG A 18 -17.30 14.48 7.59
N ALA A 19 -17.93 14.38 8.77
CA ALA A 19 -17.21 14.37 10.04
C ALA A 19 -16.31 13.14 10.19
N ARG A 20 -16.82 11.96 9.74
CA ARG A 20 -16.04 10.71 9.72
C ARG A 20 -14.85 10.79 8.76
N VAL A 21 -15.07 11.31 7.56
CA VAL A 21 -14.01 11.52 6.56
C VAL A 21 -12.88 12.40 7.13
N GLU A 22 -13.25 13.52 7.75
CA GLU A 22 -12.25 14.41 8.37
C GLU A 22 -11.48 13.73 9.51
N ALA A 23 -12.14 12.90 10.30
CA ALA A 23 -11.48 12.14 11.37
C ALA A 23 -10.46 11.13 10.82
N PHE A 24 -10.82 10.37 9.79
CA PHE A 24 -9.91 9.45 9.14
C PHE A 24 -8.74 10.18 8.43
N TYR A 25 -9.01 11.32 7.81
CA TYR A 25 -7.95 12.14 7.24
C TYR A 25 -6.95 12.62 8.31
N LYS A 26 -7.45 13.12 9.45
CA LYS A 26 -6.59 13.51 10.59
C LYS A 26 -5.76 12.33 11.11
N GLY A 27 -6.36 11.15 11.21
CA GLY A 27 -5.63 9.93 11.57
C GLY A 27 -4.49 9.63 10.60
N THR A 28 -4.74 9.72 9.29
CA THR A 28 -3.69 9.54 8.27
C THR A 28 -2.56 10.56 8.42
N LEU A 29 -2.90 11.82 8.72
CA LEU A 29 -1.92 12.88 8.93
C LEU A 29 -1.01 12.56 10.13
N GLU A 30 -1.58 12.14 11.26
CA GLU A 30 -0.81 11.81 12.47
C GLU A 30 0.05 10.55 12.28
N VAL A 31 -0.47 9.51 11.61
CA VAL A 31 0.30 8.33 11.23
C VAL A 31 1.49 8.70 10.34
N SER A 32 1.28 9.59 9.37
CA SER A 32 2.35 10.07 8.49
C SER A 32 3.41 10.88 9.24
N LYS A 33 2.99 11.75 10.19
CA LYS A 33 3.90 12.50 11.05
C LYS A 33 4.74 11.58 11.94
N PHE A 34 4.08 10.62 12.60
CA PHE A 34 4.77 9.62 13.43
C PHE A 34 5.83 8.86 12.61
N ALA A 35 5.47 8.36 11.43
CA ALA A 35 6.41 7.67 10.58
C ALA A 35 7.61 8.56 10.21
N GLY A 36 7.36 9.80 9.79
CA GLY A 36 8.40 10.74 9.35
C GLY A 36 9.32 11.21 10.47
N SER A 37 8.79 11.42 11.69
CA SER A 37 9.54 11.96 12.81
C SER A 37 10.22 10.91 13.68
N VAL A 38 9.70 9.67 13.70
CA VAL A 38 10.22 8.59 14.56
C VAL A 38 10.79 7.45 13.74
N MET A 39 9.96 6.77 12.93
CA MET A 39 10.39 5.53 12.28
C MET A 39 11.45 5.76 11.20
N ILE A 40 11.27 6.75 10.33
CA ILE A 40 12.22 7.01 9.23
C ILE A 40 13.62 7.38 9.73
N PRO A 41 13.82 8.27 10.72
CA PRO A 41 15.13 8.54 11.30
C PRO A 41 15.79 7.29 11.91
N LEU A 42 15.04 6.47 12.65
CA LEU A 42 15.56 5.23 13.25
C LEU A 42 16.02 4.23 12.19
N LEU A 43 15.23 4.06 11.11
CA LEU A 43 15.59 3.14 10.03
C LEU A 43 16.79 3.62 9.21
N ARG A 44 16.93 4.94 9.01
CA ARG A 44 18.12 5.51 8.35
C ARG A 44 19.40 5.34 9.13
N GLY A 45 19.33 5.26 10.46
CA GLY A 45 20.47 5.01 11.33
C GLY A 45 20.94 3.55 11.37
N GLN A 46 20.20 2.62 10.75
CA GLN A 46 20.59 1.20 10.74
C GLN A 46 21.73 0.95 9.76
N ILE A 47 22.79 0.30 10.24
CA ILE A 47 24.01 -0.04 9.48
C ILE A 47 24.12 -1.57 9.41
N GLY A 48 24.68 -2.09 8.31
CA GLY A 48 24.97 -3.52 8.18
C GLY A 48 23.75 -4.41 7.97
N LEU A 49 22.66 -3.86 7.44
CA LEU A 49 21.43 -4.61 7.17
C LEU A 49 21.66 -5.80 6.24
N LYS A 50 21.12 -6.96 6.59
CA LYS A 50 21.04 -8.14 5.73
C LYS A 50 20.04 -7.93 4.59
N ASP A 51 20.08 -8.78 3.60
CA ASP A 51 19.23 -8.62 2.40
C ASP A 51 17.73 -8.66 2.72
N LYS A 52 17.28 -9.51 3.66
CA LYS A 52 15.89 -9.51 4.16
C LYS A 52 15.52 -8.15 4.79
N GLU A 53 16.37 -7.66 5.67
CA GLU A 53 16.17 -6.38 6.36
C GLU A 53 16.14 -5.21 5.36
N LYS A 54 17.04 -5.19 4.38
CA LYS A 54 17.04 -4.20 3.29
C LYS A 54 15.73 -4.24 2.49
N ALA A 55 15.23 -5.45 2.17
CA ALA A 55 13.97 -5.60 1.44
C ALA A 55 12.79 -5.05 2.24
N ILE A 56 12.70 -5.35 3.54
CA ILE A 56 11.64 -4.88 4.44
C ILE A 56 11.72 -3.36 4.61
N VAL A 57 12.90 -2.82 4.92
CA VAL A 57 13.10 -1.37 5.06
C VAL A 57 12.79 -0.63 3.76
N GLY A 58 13.25 -1.15 2.62
CA GLY A 58 12.93 -0.57 1.31
C GLY A 58 11.43 -0.57 1.00
N THR A 59 10.72 -1.65 1.35
CA THR A 59 9.26 -1.73 1.22
C THR A 59 8.57 -0.73 2.15
N TYR A 60 9.02 -0.62 3.41
CA TYR A 60 8.50 0.37 4.35
C TYR A 60 8.69 1.82 3.88
N PHE A 61 9.85 2.16 3.31
CA PHE A 61 10.07 3.49 2.71
C PHE A 61 9.10 3.79 1.57
N ARG A 62 8.79 2.80 0.72
CA ARG A 62 7.78 2.94 -0.33
C ARG A 62 6.38 3.18 0.26
N MET A 63 6.02 2.45 1.31
CA MET A 63 4.76 2.64 2.03
C MET A 63 4.70 4.03 2.68
N TYR A 64 5.81 4.51 3.26
CA TYR A 64 5.89 5.86 3.80
C TYR A 64 5.63 6.94 2.73
N LEU A 65 6.15 6.78 1.52
CA LEU A 65 5.85 7.73 0.45
C LEU A 65 4.35 7.76 0.11
N TRP A 66 3.68 6.62 0.11
CA TRP A 66 2.24 6.53 -0.13
C TRP A 66 1.42 7.17 0.99
N ILE A 67 1.70 6.84 2.26
CA ILE A 67 0.94 7.42 3.38
C ILE A 67 1.16 8.92 3.48
N ARG A 68 2.37 9.40 3.20
CA ARG A 68 2.70 10.82 3.11
C ARG A 68 1.93 11.52 1.99
N SER A 69 1.80 10.89 0.82
CA SER A 69 1.00 11.41 -0.27
C SER A 69 -0.48 11.50 0.11
N MET A 70 -1.01 10.47 0.78
CA MET A 70 -2.39 10.49 1.28
C MET A 70 -2.62 11.58 2.32
N ALA A 71 -1.67 11.84 3.20
CA ALA A 71 -1.74 12.93 4.17
C ALA A 71 -1.83 14.33 3.51
N ALA A 72 -1.44 14.46 2.24
CA ALA A 72 -1.61 15.69 1.46
C ALA A 72 -2.97 15.77 0.72
N MET A 73 -3.76 14.68 0.70
CA MET A 73 -5.05 14.59 0.00
C MET A 73 -6.20 14.90 0.96
N SER A 74 -6.51 16.18 1.15
CA SER A 74 -7.52 16.64 2.11
C SER A 74 -8.94 16.75 1.54
N SER A 75 -9.13 16.55 0.24
CA SER A 75 -10.41 16.71 -0.47
C SER A 75 -10.83 15.44 -1.19
N THR A 76 -12.13 15.20 -1.25
CA THR A 76 -12.75 14.13 -2.04
C THR A 76 -12.44 14.21 -3.53
N SER A 77 -12.03 15.39 -4.05
CA SER A 77 -11.53 15.51 -5.41
C SER A 77 -10.28 14.64 -5.69
N HIS A 78 -9.55 14.22 -4.64
CA HIS A 78 -8.40 13.33 -4.73
C HIS A 78 -8.77 11.84 -4.57
N PHE A 79 -10.06 11.49 -4.60
CA PHE A 79 -10.54 10.15 -4.29
C PHE A 79 -9.84 9.04 -5.09
N GLN A 80 -9.70 9.20 -6.41
CA GLN A 80 -9.02 8.21 -7.25
C GLN A 80 -7.56 8.01 -6.83
N ALA A 81 -6.84 9.09 -6.52
CA ALA A 81 -5.46 9.03 -6.06
C ALA A 81 -5.38 8.38 -4.67
N ALA A 82 -6.32 8.68 -3.77
CA ALA A 82 -6.41 8.05 -2.46
C ALA A 82 -6.70 6.54 -2.56
N ALA A 83 -7.59 6.11 -3.48
CA ALA A 83 -7.87 4.70 -3.73
C ALA A 83 -6.64 3.97 -4.28
N ALA A 84 -5.91 4.58 -5.22
CA ALA A 84 -4.66 4.03 -5.75
C ALA A 84 -3.59 3.88 -4.67
N ALA A 85 -3.45 4.88 -3.79
CA ALA A 85 -2.51 4.86 -2.68
C ALA A 85 -2.87 3.78 -1.66
N ALA A 86 -4.13 3.68 -1.23
CA ALA A 86 -4.61 2.66 -0.28
C ALA A 86 -4.43 1.24 -0.84
N ARG A 87 -4.74 1.03 -2.13
CA ARG A 87 -4.48 -0.23 -2.83
C ARG A 87 -2.99 -0.57 -2.82
N SER A 88 -2.13 0.37 -3.19
CA SER A 88 -0.68 0.17 -3.23
C SER A 88 -0.11 -0.15 -1.85
N LEU A 89 -0.61 0.50 -0.80
CA LEU A 89 -0.24 0.19 0.59
C LEU A 89 -0.62 -1.24 0.96
N PHE A 90 -1.82 -1.70 0.60
CA PHE A 90 -2.24 -3.07 0.86
C PHE A 90 -1.36 -4.09 0.14
N GLU A 91 -1.06 -3.87 -1.15
CA GLU A 91 -0.17 -4.77 -1.91
C GLU A 91 1.24 -4.83 -1.29
N LEU A 92 1.77 -3.69 -0.83
CA LEU A 92 3.08 -3.61 -0.17
C LEU A 92 3.07 -4.26 1.24
N LEU A 93 1.95 -4.22 1.97
CA LEU A 93 1.81 -4.95 3.23
C LEU A 93 1.92 -6.46 3.00
N LEU A 94 1.22 -7.00 1.98
CA LEU A 94 1.33 -8.42 1.64
C LEU A 94 2.79 -8.79 1.28
N ASP A 95 3.48 -7.93 0.55
CA ASP A 95 4.89 -8.13 0.22
C ASP A 95 5.77 -8.16 1.48
N MET A 96 5.53 -7.26 2.41
CA MET A 96 6.27 -7.18 3.65
C MET A 96 6.04 -8.41 4.54
N GLU A 97 4.82 -8.91 4.64
CA GLU A 97 4.48 -10.12 5.38
C GLU A 97 5.17 -11.36 4.78
N ILE A 98 5.16 -11.50 3.45
CA ILE A 98 5.85 -12.60 2.78
C ILE A 98 7.35 -12.55 3.05
N LEU A 99 7.96 -11.36 2.99
CA LEU A 99 9.38 -11.16 3.28
C LEU A 99 9.69 -11.44 4.76
N ALA A 100 8.86 -10.96 5.69
CA ALA A 100 9.04 -11.19 7.12
C ALA A 100 8.91 -12.68 7.46
N GLY A 101 7.95 -13.38 6.86
CA GLY A 101 7.74 -14.82 7.03
C GLY A 101 8.78 -15.71 6.36
N ASP A 102 9.70 -15.16 5.54
CA ASP A 102 10.69 -15.97 4.82
C ASP A 102 11.77 -16.54 5.75
N LYS A 103 11.66 -17.83 6.02
CA LYS A 103 12.64 -18.60 6.82
C LYS A 103 13.76 -19.20 5.96
N THR A 104 13.56 -19.33 4.66
CA THR A 104 14.46 -20.03 3.73
C THR A 104 15.35 -19.07 2.93
N GLY A 105 15.00 -17.79 2.87
CA GLY A 105 15.65 -16.78 2.02
C GLY A 105 15.19 -16.82 0.55
N GLN A 106 14.31 -17.75 0.17
CA GLN A 106 13.87 -17.89 -1.23
C GLN A 106 13.03 -16.70 -1.71
N TRP A 107 12.17 -16.17 -0.85
CA TRP A 107 11.36 -15.00 -1.18
C TRP A 107 12.21 -13.74 -1.27
N VAL A 108 13.17 -13.59 -0.37
CA VAL A 108 14.15 -12.48 -0.38
C VAL A 108 14.98 -12.54 -1.66
N GLU A 109 15.47 -13.70 -2.07
CA GLU A 109 16.21 -13.88 -3.33
C GLU A 109 15.37 -13.48 -4.55
N ARG A 110 14.10 -13.94 -4.62
CA ARG A 110 13.15 -13.55 -5.69
C ARG A 110 12.93 -12.04 -5.73
N PHE A 111 12.73 -11.44 -4.57
CA PHE A 111 12.52 -9.99 -4.44
C PHE A 111 13.70 -9.20 -5.03
N HIS A 112 14.93 -9.60 -4.73
CA HIS A 112 16.14 -8.92 -5.23
C HIS A 112 16.43 -9.19 -6.71
N VAL A 113 16.07 -10.35 -7.24
CA VAL A 113 16.27 -10.70 -8.65
C VAL A 113 15.22 -10.05 -9.56
N PHE A 114 14.01 -9.87 -9.09
CA PHE A 114 12.87 -9.41 -9.88
C PHE A 114 13.11 -8.05 -10.59
N PRO A 115 13.71 -7.02 -9.97
CA PRO A 115 13.97 -5.74 -10.65
C PRO A 115 14.83 -5.88 -11.92
N GLU A 116 15.78 -6.81 -11.95
CA GLU A 116 16.61 -7.05 -13.15
C GLU A 116 15.78 -7.72 -14.25
N VAL A 117 14.90 -8.67 -13.87
CA VAL A 117 13.94 -9.31 -14.79
C VAL A 117 13.00 -8.26 -15.41
N GLU A 118 12.45 -7.36 -14.57
CA GLU A 118 11.57 -6.27 -15.02
C GLU A 118 12.30 -5.27 -15.94
N LYS A 119 13.49 -4.84 -15.56
CA LYS A 119 14.31 -3.96 -16.39
C LYS A 119 14.57 -4.56 -17.77
N PHE A 120 14.86 -5.86 -17.81
CA PHE A 120 15.08 -6.57 -19.08
C PHE A 120 13.80 -6.65 -19.90
N ARG A 121 12.66 -6.96 -19.28
CA ARG A 121 11.34 -7.02 -19.93
C ARG A 121 10.95 -5.67 -20.54
N VAL A 122 11.06 -4.60 -19.76
CA VAL A 122 10.73 -3.23 -20.21
C VAL A 122 11.65 -2.81 -21.35
N ALA A 123 12.96 -3.04 -21.22
CA ALA A 123 13.90 -2.70 -22.28
C ALA A 123 13.60 -3.46 -23.59
N LYS A 124 13.29 -4.76 -23.49
CA LYS A 124 12.92 -5.59 -24.64
C LYS A 124 11.65 -5.09 -25.33
N ASN A 125 10.59 -4.78 -24.55
CA ASN A 125 9.35 -4.29 -25.11
C ASN A 125 9.53 -2.95 -25.82
N LEU A 126 10.28 -2.01 -25.20
CA LEU A 126 10.58 -0.71 -25.81
C LEU A 126 11.38 -0.85 -27.11
N VAL A 127 12.40 -1.70 -27.12
CA VAL A 127 13.19 -1.94 -28.34
C VAL A 127 12.32 -2.56 -29.43
N SER A 128 11.49 -3.57 -29.11
CA SER A 128 10.56 -4.18 -30.05
C SER A 128 9.56 -3.18 -30.61
N PHE A 129 9.04 -2.28 -29.78
CA PHE A 129 8.15 -1.21 -30.22
C PHE A 129 8.83 -0.26 -31.20
N CYS A 130 10.05 0.23 -30.88
CA CYS A 130 10.79 1.11 -31.78
C CYS A 130 11.18 0.43 -33.10
N ASP A 131 11.51 -0.88 -33.06
CA ASP A 131 11.83 -1.63 -34.28
C ASP A 131 10.60 -1.78 -35.20
N SER A 132 9.38 -1.82 -34.62
CA SER A 132 8.12 -1.85 -35.37
C SER A 132 7.63 -0.46 -35.81
N HIS A 133 8.17 0.60 -35.25
CA HIS A 133 7.74 1.99 -35.51
C HIS A 133 8.98 2.89 -35.73
N PRO A 134 9.68 2.73 -36.89
CA PRO A 134 10.97 3.40 -37.14
C PRO A 134 10.91 4.93 -37.14
N ASN A 135 9.71 5.49 -37.36
CA ASN A 135 9.49 6.94 -37.38
C ASN A 135 9.30 7.54 -35.97
N ILE A 136 9.29 6.71 -34.91
CA ILE A 136 9.15 7.18 -33.53
C ILE A 136 10.53 7.20 -32.87
N GLU A 137 11.05 8.38 -32.66
CA GLU A 137 12.27 8.55 -31.86
C GLU A 137 11.98 8.43 -30.37
N MET A 138 12.66 7.50 -29.69
CA MET A 138 12.60 7.38 -28.24
C MET A 138 13.96 7.71 -27.61
N ARG A 139 13.93 8.62 -26.64
CA ARG A 139 15.12 8.99 -25.86
C ARG A 139 15.72 7.75 -25.18
N ASN A 140 17.04 7.63 -25.24
CA ASN A 140 17.81 6.53 -24.61
C ASN A 140 17.56 5.12 -25.19
N ILE A 141 16.99 4.97 -26.38
CA ILE A 141 16.76 3.64 -26.99
C ILE A 141 18.10 2.91 -27.26
N SER A 142 19.15 3.62 -27.61
CA SER A 142 20.49 3.05 -27.77
C SER A 142 21.02 2.38 -26.50
N HIS A 143 20.86 3.01 -25.35
CA HIS A 143 21.21 2.40 -24.06
C HIS A 143 20.38 1.15 -23.76
N ARG A 144 19.08 1.14 -24.12
CA ARG A 144 18.23 -0.03 -23.97
C ARG A 144 18.65 -1.18 -24.87
N ARG A 145 19.00 -0.89 -26.13
CA ARG A 145 19.57 -1.88 -27.05
C ARG A 145 20.88 -2.46 -26.53
N ALA A 146 21.81 -1.62 -26.08
CA ALA A 146 23.08 -2.05 -25.49
C ALA A 146 22.82 -2.91 -24.23
N PHE A 147 21.86 -2.52 -23.39
CA PHE A 147 21.49 -3.26 -22.19
C PHE A 147 21.02 -4.69 -22.52
N ILE A 148 20.11 -4.89 -23.49
CA ILE A 148 19.59 -6.23 -23.83
C ILE A 148 20.59 -7.07 -24.63
N LYS A 149 21.48 -6.43 -25.42
CA LYS A 149 22.50 -7.09 -26.25
C LYS A 149 23.74 -7.51 -25.46
N LYS A 150 23.90 -7.10 -24.19
CA LYS A 150 25.06 -7.46 -23.38
C LYS A 150 25.26 -8.98 -23.37
N PRO A 151 26.46 -9.51 -23.73
CA PRO A 151 26.73 -10.94 -23.85
C PRO A 151 26.29 -11.71 -22.57
N GLY A 152 25.64 -12.84 -22.75
CA GLY A 152 25.16 -13.71 -21.67
C GLY A 152 24.01 -13.16 -20.82
N ARG A 153 23.61 -11.88 -20.94
CA ARG A 153 22.55 -11.28 -20.11
C ARG A 153 21.22 -12.00 -20.31
N ARG A 154 20.78 -12.18 -21.54
CA ARG A 154 19.53 -12.87 -21.85
C ARG A 154 19.48 -14.27 -21.24
N GLN A 155 20.58 -15.01 -21.35
CA GLN A 155 20.68 -16.36 -20.79
C GLN A 155 20.57 -16.32 -19.26
N ARG A 156 21.33 -15.44 -18.59
CA ARG A 156 21.27 -15.28 -17.12
C ARG A 156 19.87 -14.92 -16.64
N ILE A 157 19.19 -13.98 -17.28
CA ILE A 157 17.82 -13.60 -16.94
C ILE A 157 16.87 -14.79 -17.09
N TYR A 158 16.97 -15.55 -18.19
CA TYR A 158 16.12 -16.72 -18.39
C TYR A 158 16.42 -17.83 -17.39
N GLN A 159 17.67 -18.09 -17.04
CA GLN A 159 18.04 -19.02 -15.98
C GLN A 159 17.47 -18.57 -14.62
N SER A 160 17.58 -17.29 -14.29
CA SER A 160 16.97 -16.74 -13.08
C SER A 160 15.45 -16.91 -13.06
N ILE A 161 14.76 -16.65 -14.19
CA ILE A 161 13.32 -16.86 -14.27
C ILE A 161 12.96 -18.34 -14.05
N VAL A 162 13.67 -19.25 -14.71
CA VAL A 162 13.43 -20.70 -14.56
C VAL A 162 13.67 -21.14 -13.11
N LYS A 163 14.77 -20.69 -12.50
CA LYS A 163 15.12 -21.00 -11.11
C LYS A 163 14.02 -20.57 -10.14
N HIS A 164 13.50 -19.37 -10.28
CA HIS A 164 12.62 -18.77 -9.27
C HIS A 164 11.12 -18.90 -9.55
N TRP A 165 10.73 -18.96 -10.81
CA TRP A 165 9.31 -19.03 -11.21
C TRP A 165 8.97 -20.22 -12.11
N GLY A 166 9.97 -20.97 -12.55
CA GLY A 166 9.80 -22.17 -13.34
C GLY A 166 9.47 -21.91 -14.81
N VAL A 167 8.93 -22.94 -15.45
CA VAL A 167 8.56 -22.94 -16.87
C VAL A 167 7.06 -23.08 -17.06
N THR A 168 6.58 -22.65 -18.22
CA THR A 168 5.21 -22.88 -18.67
C THR A 168 5.03 -24.35 -19.09
N LYS A 169 3.77 -24.79 -19.31
CA LYS A 169 3.47 -26.13 -19.86
C LYS A 169 4.17 -26.42 -21.20
N LYS A 170 4.55 -25.37 -21.95
CA LYS A 170 5.29 -25.47 -23.22
C LYS A 170 6.81 -25.40 -23.04
N GLY A 171 7.35 -25.59 -21.84
CA GLY A 171 8.78 -25.54 -21.52
C GLY A 171 9.45 -24.15 -21.63
N ARG A 172 8.68 -23.09 -21.81
CA ARG A 172 9.23 -21.72 -21.88
C ARG A 172 9.30 -21.10 -20.49
N PRO A 173 10.34 -20.26 -20.18
CA PRO A 173 10.39 -19.53 -18.92
C PRO A 173 9.08 -18.77 -18.66
N LYS A 174 8.56 -18.84 -17.43
CA LYS A 174 7.38 -18.09 -17.02
C LYS A 174 7.67 -16.58 -17.14
N ARG A 175 6.60 -15.79 -17.22
CA ARG A 175 6.68 -14.32 -17.22
C ARG A 175 6.02 -13.81 -15.95
N PRO A 176 6.76 -13.71 -14.83
CA PRO A 176 6.18 -13.20 -13.59
C PRO A 176 5.78 -11.73 -13.77
N GLU A 177 4.56 -11.39 -13.40
CA GLU A 177 4.06 -10.01 -13.37
C GLU A 177 4.37 -9.35 -12.02
N HIS A 178 4.67 -10.16 -11.04
CA HIS A 178 5.04 -9.76 -9.69
C HIS A 178 6.20 -10.65 -9.19
N TRP A 179 7.00 -10.15 -8.24
CA TRP A 179 8.18 -10.87 -7.74
C TRP A 179 7.83 -12.20 -7.06
N THR A 180 6.64 -12.33 -6.47
CA THR A 180 6.15 -13.62 -5.94
C THR A 180 5.73 -14.59 -7.06
N GLY A 181 5.36 -14.08 -8.23
CA GLY A 181 4.72 -14.85 -9.30
C GLY A 181 3.23 -15.10 -9.08
N GLU A 182 2.65 -14.57 -7.99
CA GLU A 182 1.26 -14.81 -7.60
C GLU A 182 0.42 -13.53 -7.67
N LYS A 183 -0.88 -13.70 -7.95
CA LYS A 183 -1.86 -12.60 -7.91
C LYS A 183 -2.11 -12.12 -6.48
N VAL A 184 -2.55 -10.88 -6.32
CA VAL A 184 -2.85 -10.26 -5.02
C VAL A 184 -3.82 -11.12 -4.19
N GLN A 185 -4.89 -11.62 -4.82
CA GLN A 185 -5.87 -12.48 -4.16
C GLN A 185 -5.22 -13.73 -3.54
N LYS A 186 -4.37 -14.41 -4.32
CA LYS A 186 -3.69 -15.61 -3.82
C LYS A 186 -2.73 -15.28 -2.68
N ARG A 187 -1.96 -14.20 -2.79
CA ARG A 187 -1.07 -13.73 -1.71
C ARG A 187 -1.85 -13.47 -0.43
N ALA A 188 -2.98 -12.76 -0.52
CA ALA A 188 -3.84 -12.47 0.62
C ALA A 188 -4.41 -13.75 1.27
N HIS A 189 -4.86 -14.71 0.44
CA HIS A 189 -5.35 -16.00 0.90
C HIS A 189 -4.25 -16.82 1.61
N ASP A 190 -3.06 -16.94 1.01
CA ASP A 190 -1.95 -17.72 1.55
C ASP A 190 -1.39 -17.14 2.88
N LEU A 191 -1.52 -15.84 3.09
CA LEU A 191 -1.17 -15.17 4.35
C LEU A 191 -2.22 -15.32 5.46
N GLY A 192 -3.41 -15.83 5.12
CA GLY A 192 -4.44 -16.20 6.08
C GLY A 192 -5.66 -15.30 6.15
N PRO A 193 -6.65 -15.67 7.00
CA PRO A 193 -8.00 -15.08 6.99
C PRO A 193 -8.04 -13.56 7.20
N LYS A 194 -7.10 -13.00 7.95
CA LYS A 194 -6.99 -11.54 8.19
C LYS A 194 -6.83 -10.78 6.86
N TYR A 195 -5.88 -11.22 6.03
CA TYR A 195 -5.55 -10.57 4.76
C TYR A 195 -6.57 -10.88 3.67
N GLU A 196 -7.08 -12.12 3.66
CA GLU A 196 -8.15 -12.51 2.75
C GLU A 196 -9.42 -11.69 3.00
N LYS A 197 -9.84 -11.51 4.26
CA LYS A 197 -10.97 -10.66 4.63
C LYS A 197 -10.77 -9.23 4.15
N LEU A 198 -9.58 -8.66 4.34
CA LEU A 198 -9.27 -7.30 3.88
C LEU A 198 -9.30 -7.22 2.34
N TYR A 199 -8.74 -8.23 1.65
CA TYR A 199 -8.82 -8.33 0.20
C TYR A 199 -10.27 -8.32 -0.30
N VAL A 200 -11.10 -9.22 0.19
CA VAL A 200 -12.50 -9.37 -0.29
C VAL A 200 -13.32 -8.11 -0.03
N ARG A 201 -13.13 -7.46 1.12
CA ARG A 201 -13.93 -6.29 1.52
C ARG A 201 -13.53 -4.99 0.84
N VAL A 202 -12.27 -4.79 0.54
CA VAL A 202 -11.75 -3.47 0.19
C VAL A 202 -11.06 -3.45 -1.15
N TYR A 203 -10.26 -4.44 -1.48
CA TYR A 203 -9.41 -4.40 -2.68
C TYR A 203 -10.18 -4.29 -4.00
N PRO A 204 -11.30 -5.00 -4.23
CA PRO A 204 -12.09 -4.82 -5.44
C PRO A 204 -12.64 -3.39 -5.58
N LEU A 205 -13.14 -2.81 -4.47
CA LEU A 205 -13.64 -1.44 -4.44
C LEU A 205 -12.54 -0.45 -4.86
N LEU A 206 -11.35 -0.52 -4.23
CA LEU A 206 -10.21 0.32 -4.57
C LEU A 206 -9.78 0.14 -6.04
N SER A 207 -9.89 -1.08 -6.57
CA SER A 207 -9.51 -1.40 -7.95
C SER A 207 -10.48 -0.82 -8.98
N TRP A 208 -11.79 -0.84 -8.70
CA TRP A 208 -12.80 -0.32 -9.63
C TRP A 208 -12.59 1.15 -9.97
N TYR A 209 -12.16 1.96 -9.01
CA TYR A 209 -11.94 3.39 -9.21
C TYR A 209 -10.64 3.75 -9.92
N ILE A 210 -9.70 2.81 -9.97
CA ILE A 210 -8.40 3.03 -10.64
C ILE A 210 -8.46 2.62 -12.11
N HIS A 211 -9.29 1.61 -12.43
CA HIS A 211 -9.43 1.12 -13.78
C HIS A 211 -10.52 1.88 -14.53
N SER A 212 -10.23 2.27 -15.78
CA SER A 212 -11.12 2.97 -16.70
C SER A 212 -12.26 2.09 -17.23
N GLY A 213 -12.83 1.23 -16.40
CA GLY A 213 -13.99 0.39 -16.75
C GLY A 213 -15.32 1.12 -16.56
N SER A 214 -16.40 0.56 -17.11
CA SER A 214 -17.77 1.08 -16.99
C SER A 214 -18.25 1.26 -15.55
N THR A 215 -17.68 0.52 -14.60
CA THR A 215 -17.94 0.67 -13.16
C THR A 215 -17.42 1.98 -12.57
N GLY A 216 -16.47 2.66 -13.22
CA GLY A 216 -16.00 4.00 -12.81
C GLY A 216 -16.96 5.14 -13.17
N TYR A 217 -18.02 4.86 -13.94
CA TYR A 217 -19.06 5.81 -14.33
C TYR A 217 -20.31 5.73 -13.46
N VAL A 218 -20.30 4.95 -12.39
CA VAL A 218 -21.46 4.90 -11.48
C VAL A 218 -21.64 6.30 -10.90
N ASP A 219 -22.84 6.82 -11.06
CA ASP A 219 -23.26 8.15 -10.60
C ASP A 219 -23.17 8.22 -9.08
N PHE A 220 -22.01 8.67 -8.59
CA PHE A 220 -21.77 8.81 -7.15
C PHE A 220 -22.49 10.05 -6.66
N LYS A 221 -23.50 9.85 -5.82
CA LYS A 221 -23.91 10.91 -4.92
C LYS A 221 -22.70 11.36 -4.09
N LEU A 222 -22.56 12.65 -3.86
CA LEU A 222 -21.43 13.24 -3.12
C LEU A 222 -21.14 12.50 -1.79
N GLU A 223 -22.19 12.11 -1.07
CA GLU A 223 -22.08 11.34 0.18
C GLU A 223 -21.41 9.97 -0.01
N GLY A 224 -21.71 9.28 -1.11
CA GLY A 224 -21.05 8.01 -1.44
C GLY A 224 -19.56 8.19 -1.74
N LEU A 225 -19.20 9.25 -2.45
CA LEU A 225 -17.82 9.60 -2.73
C LEU A 225 -17.05 9.95 -1.45
N GLU A 226 -17.67 10.74 -0.56
CA GLU A 226 -17.10 11.07 0.75
C GLU A 226 -16.87 9.80 1.58
N ALA A 227 -17.85 8.90 1.64
CA ALA A 227 -17.73 7.63 2.37
C ALA A 227 -16.56 6.78 1.83
N CYS A 228 -16.46 6.63 0.50
CA CYS A 228 -15.38 5.88 -0.13
C CYS A 228 -14.00 6.51 0.11
N PHE A 229 -13.91 7.84 0.11
CA PHE A 229 -12.68 8.55 0.43
C PHE A 229 -12.26 8.30 1.90
N GLY A 230 -13.21 8.33 2.84
CA GLY A 230 -12.97 7.96 4.24
C GLY A 230 -12.48 6.51 4.40
N VAL A 231 -13.06 5.56 3.65
CA VAL A 231 -12.61 4.16 3.62
C VAL A 231 -11.15 4.06 3.14
N CYS A 232 -10.76 4.80 2.11
CA CYS A 232 -9.37 4.81 1.63
C CYS A 232 -8.39 5.23 2.74
N HIS A 233 -8.70 6.30 3.47
CA HIS A 233 -7.87 6.77 4.58
C HIS A 233 -7.83 5.77 5.74
N SER A 234 -8.96 5.19 6.11
CA SER A 234 -9.04 4.18 7.17
C SER A 234 -8.20 2.95 6.86
N VAL A 235 -8.35 2.40 5.65
CA VAL A 235 -7.57 1.24 5.20
C VAL A 235 -6.08 1.54 5.16
N ALA A 236 -5.71 2.72 4.65
CA ALA A 236 -4.32 3.12 4.56
C ALA A 236 -3.66 3.22 5.94
N GLN A 237 -4.36 3.77 6.94
CA GLN A 237 -3.87 3.82 8.32
C GLN A 237 -3.63 2.43 8.89
N GLU A 238 -4.64 1.56 8.84
CA GLU A 238 -4.55 0.20 9.39
C GLU A 238 -3.41 -0.59 8.76
N VAL A 239 -3.34 -0.57 7.43
CA VAL A 239 -2.29 -1.26 6.66
C VAL A 239 -0.89 -0.71 6.97
N PHE A 240 -0.77 0.61 7.09
CA PHE A 240 0.54 1.22 7.37
C PHE A 240 0.99 0.98 8.81
N LEU A 241 0.08 1.00 9.78
CA LEU A 241 0.39 0.70 11.18
C LEU A 241 0.82 -0.77 11.36
N GLU A 242 0.18 -1.69 10.65
CA GLU A 242 0.60 -3.09 10.63
C GLU A 242 2.01 -3.25 10.05
N ALA A 243 2.29 -2.61 8.92
CA ALA A 243 3.62 -2.60 8.32
C ALA A 243 4.68 -1.99 9.25
N THR A 244 4.30 -1.00 10.06
CA THR A 244 5.17 -0.40 11.08
C THR A 244 5.55 -1.41 12.15
N LEU A 245 4.59 -2.23 12.62
CA LEU A 245 4.86 -3.31 13.59
C LEU A 245 5.84 -4.34 13.02
N ILE A 246 5.57 -4.81 11.80
CA ILE A 246 6.44 -5.78 11.13
C ILE A 246 7.86 -5.23 11.00
N CYS A 247 7.99 -4.00 10.50
CA CYS A 247 9.28 -3.36 10.29
C CYS A 247 10.04 -3.18 11.62
N ALA A 248 9.38 -2.71 12.67
CA ALA A 248 9.99 -2.52 13.98
C ALA A 248 10.45 -3.86 14.60
N HIS A 249 9.66 -4.91 14.46
CA HIS A 249 9.99 -6.26 14.94
C HIS A 249 11.20 -6.82 14.20
N GLU A 250 11.20 -6.82 12.88
CA GLU A 250 12.30 -7.35 12.06
C GLU A 250 13.60 -6.56 12.24
N MET A 251 13.51 -5.25 12.46
CA MET A 251 14.67 -4.39 12.73
C MET A 251 15.13 -4.40 14.19
N LYS A 252 14.44 -5.14 15.07
CA LYS A 252 14.76 -5.23 16.51
C LYS A 252 14.92 -3.86 17.17
N ILE A 253 14.07 -2.90 16.83
CA ILE A 253 14.09 -1.55 17.40
C ILE A 253 13.44 -1.61 18.79
N SER A 254 14.14 -2.17 19.77
CA SER A 254 13.61 -2.54 21.10
C SER A 254 12.94 -1.36 21.82
N LYS A 255 13.57 -0.17 21.86
CA LYS A 255 13.00 1.02 22.49
C LYS A 255 11.69 1.50 21.87
N VAL A 256 11.51 1.26 20.57
CA VAL A 256 10.28 1.57 19.84
C VAL A 256 9.29 0.42 19.98
N VAL A 257 9.76 -0.83 19.96
CA VAL A 257 8.89 -2.03 20.09
C VAL A 257 8.14 -2.03 21.42
N GLU A 258 8.75 -1.62 22.51
CA GLU A 258 8.10 -1.56 23.84
C GLU A 258 6.99 -0.50 23.92
N SER A 259 7.20 0.66 23.33
CA SER A 259 6.21 1.76 23.32
C SER A 259 5.27 1.72 22.11
N LEU A 260 5.66 1.02 21.05
CA LEU A 260 4.96 1.01 19.75
C LEU A 260 3.52 0.48 19.84
N PRO A 261 3.21 -0.60 20.60
CA PRO A 261 1.83 -1.06 20.73
C PRO A 261 0.90 0.02 21.27
N LYS A 262 1.35 0.77 22.29
CA LYS A 262 0.57 1.89 22.85
C LYS A 262 0.43 3.04 21.85
N ILE A 263 1.51 3.41 21.17
CA ILE A 263 1.48 4.46 20.14
C ILE A 263 0.53 4.08 19.00
N ILE A 264 0.58 2.84 18.55
CA ILE A 264 -0.31 2.33 17.48
C ILE A 264 -1.75 2.35 17.95
N ASP A 265 -2.01 1.91 19.17
CA ASP A 265 -3.34 1.95 19.76
C ASP A 265 -3.86 3.38 19.87
N ASP A 266 -3.06 4.31 20.35
CA ASP A 266 -3.39 5.74 20.39
C ASP A 266 -3.69 6.30 18.99
N LEU A 267 -2.88 5.95 17.98
CA LEU A 267 -3.09 6.39 16.60
C LEU A 267 -4.36 5.79 15.97
N ARG A 268 -4.68 4.53 16.26
CA ARG A 268 -5.95 3.88 15.84
C ARG A 268 -7.17 4.57 16.42
N HIS A 269 -7.07 5.09 17.65
CA HIS A 269 -8.17 5.75 18.33
C HIS A 269 -8.33 7.25 17.98
N ILE A 270 -7.40 7.86 17.23
CA ILE A 270 -7.54 9.26 16.79
C ILE A 270 -8.87 9.53 16.09
N PRO A 271 -9.32 8.72 15.12
CA PRO A 271 -10.60 8.95 14.47
C PRO A 271 -11.78 8.94 15.48
N ALA A 272 -11.80 8.02 16.44
CA ALA A 272 -12.84 7.96 17.46
C ALA A 272 -12.80 9.19 18.38
N LYS A 273 -11.63 9.62 18.86
CA LYS A 273 -11.47 10.83 19.67
C LYS A 273 -11.96 12.09 18.94
N VAL A 274 -11.58 12.25 17.66
CA VAL A 274 -12.02 13.40 16.84
C VAL A 274 -13.54 13.38 16.62
N LEU A 275 -14.13 12.21 16.42
CA LEU A 275 -15.55 12.05 16.26
C LEU A 275 -16.29 12.44 17.55
N THR A 276 -15.83 12.00 18.70
CA THR A 276 -16.43 12.32 20.01
C THR A 276 -16.40 13.82 20.29
N GLU A 277 -15.30 14.51 20.03
CA GLU A 277 -15.23 15.97 20.17
C GLU A 277 -16.20 16.71 19.24
N LYS A 278 -16.38 16.19 18.01
CA LYS A 278 -17.32 16.77 17.06
C LYS A 278 -18.78 16.51 17.43
N GLN A 279 -19.11 15.32 17.95
CA GLN A 279 -20.43 15.02 18.50
C GLN A 279 -20.80 16.02 19.60
N ILE A 280 -19.88 16.28 20.53
CA ILE A 280 -20.07 17.28 21.59
C ILE A 280 -20.35 18.68 21.03
N ARG A 281 -19.63 19.07 19.98
CA ARG A 281 -19.85 20.39 19.31
C ARG A 281 -21.20 20.46 18.60
N ILE A 282 -21.64 19.37 17.95
CA ILE A 282 -22.95 19.31 17.26
C ILE A 282 -24.09 19.36 18.28
N LEU A 283 -23.99 18.58 19.37
CA LEU A 283 -24.97 18.59 20.46
C LEU A 283 -25.07 19.98 21.10
N LYS A 284 -23.96 20.64 21.38
CA LYS A 284 -23.94 22.02 21.91
C LYS A 284 -24.60 23.02 20.94
N LYS A 285 -24.39 22.90 19.64
CA LYS A 285 -25.05 23.74 18.63
C LYS A 285 -26.55 23.45 18.50
N ALA A 286 -26.97 22.20 18.62
CA ALA A 286 -28.39 21.84 18.60
C ALA A 286 -29.13 22.35 19.86
N GLN A 287 -28.51 22.23 21.03
CA GLN A 287 -29.04 22.80 22.28
C GLN A 287 -29.17 24.31 22.24
N LEU A 288 -28.22 25.03 21.65
CA LEU A 288 -28.30 26.47 21.48
C LEU A 288 -29.41 26.94 20.54
N ARG A 289 -29.76 26.13 19.52
CA ARG A 289 -30.88 26.42 18.61
C ARG A 289 -32.24 26.12 19.23
N SER A 290 -32.35 25.10 20.05
CA SER A 290 -33.60 24.75 20.77
C SER A 290 -33.90 25.66 21.96
N SER A 291 -32.98 26.49 22.38
CA SER A 291 -33.19 27.50 23.45
C SER A 291 -33.51 28.90 22.92
N THR A 292 -33.57 29.06 21.58
CA THR A 292 -33.93 30.34 20.91
C THR A 292 -35.28 30.28 20.18
N ASP A 293 -35.95 29.16 20.18
CA ASP A 293 -37.36 28.98 19.78
C ASP A 293 -38.23 28.79 21.02
#